data_237960802f4a5a0e8f0adc265daa6d3c
#
_entry.id   237960802f4a5a0e8f0adc265daa6d3c
#
_cell.length_a   1.000
_cell.length_b   1.000
_cell.length_c   1.000
_cell.angle_alpha   90.00
_cell.angle_beta   90.00
_cell.angle_gamma   90.00
#
_symmetry.space_group_name_H-M   'P 1'
#
loop_
_entity.id
_entity.type
_entity.pdbx_description
1 polymer ?
#
loop_
_entity_poly.entity_id
_entity_poly.type
_entity_poly.pdbx_seq_one_letter_code
_entity_poly.pdbx_strand_id
1 'polypeptide(L)'
;DQRLSRGLGDVYKRQFSYEQAFQGDLVRFWYAALYLFASAYALIHEGHVRVDVLYSSFSERKKAWTNLLGSSLLGVPLVLIVLFLGLNGKASIINGPVVAFEVTQQGSKGLYLLYLMAVYLAVFAVTMLLQFTSYFMGSSYKILNGKEN
;
A
#
# COMPACT_ATOMS: atom_id res chain seq x y z
N ASP A 1 -15.59 29.65 40.13
CA ASP A 1 -15.01 28.33 39.78
C ASP A 1 -15.34 27.85 38.36
N GLN A 2 -16.53 28.09 37.83
CA GLN A 2 -16.85 27.68 36.44
C GLN A 2 -16.09 28.48 35.36
N ARG A 3 -15.67 29.72 35.63
CA ARG A 3 -14.88 30.52 34.66
C ARG A 3 -13.43 30.03 34.58
N LEU A 4 -12.86 29.65 35.69
CA LEU A 4 -11.49 29.06 35.72
C LEU A 4 -11.44 27.69 35.02
N SER A 5 -12.46 26.85 35.22
CA SER A 5 -12.60 25.54 34.56
C SER A 5 -12.73 25.70 33.04
N ARG A 6 -13.48 26.70 32.56
CA ARG A 6 -13.60 26.97 31.12
C ARG A 6 -12.27 27.50 30.52
N GLY A 7 -11.56 28.37 31.22
CA GLY A 7 -10.29 28.93 30.77
C GLY A 7 -9.20 27.86 30.66
N LEU A 8 -9.09 26.96 31.64
CA LEU A 8 -8.20 25.83 31.61
C LEU A 8 -8.56 24.83 30.48
N GLY A 9 -9.85 24.55 30.29
CA GLY A 9 -10.30 23.68 29.21
C GLY A 9 -10.00 24.25 27.82
N ASP A 10 -10.05 25.56 27.61
CA ASP A 10 -9.70 26.20 26.34
C ASP A 10 -8.18 26.21 26.09
N VAL A 11 -7.37 26.39 27.12
CA VAL A 11 -5.91 26.31 27.02
C VAL A 11 -5.49 24.88 26.69
N TYR A 12 -6.06 23.89 27.38
CA TYR A 12 -5.82 22.48 27.06
C TYR A 12 -6.29 22.10 25.65
N LYS A 13 -7.46 22.52 25.23
CA LYS A 13 -7.95 22.26 23.87
C LYS A 13 -7.06 22.88 22.79
N ARG A 14 -6.50 24.06 23.00
CA ARG A 14 -5.58 24.68 22.05
C ARG A 14 -4.22 23.99 22.00
N GLN A 15 -3.69 23.55 23.12
CA GLN A 15 -2.44 22.78 23.17
C GLN A 15 -2.61 21.38 22.59
N PHE A 16 -3.68 20.68 22.96
CA PHE A 16 -3.97 19.34 22.43
C PHE A 16 -4.36 19.36 20.95
N SER A 17 -5.03 20.41 20.44
CA SER A 17 -5.34 20.50 19.02
C SER A 17 -4.09 20.74 18.15
N TYR A 18 -3.06 21.38 18.70
CA TYR A 18 -1.78 21.52 18.00
C TYR A 18 -1.05 20.18 17.93
N GLU A 19 -1.03 19.44 19.03
CA GLU A 19 -0.45 18.10 19.08
C GLU A 19 -1.27 17.07 18.28
N GLN A 20 -2.59 17.20 18.27
CA GLN A 20 -3.48 16.32 17.49
C GLN A 20 -3.26 16.40 15.98
N ALA A 21 -2.98 17.59 15.43
CA ALA A 21 -2.71 17.73 14.00
C ALA A 21 -1.42 16.97 13.60
N PHE A 22 -0.36 17.13 14.38
CA PHE A 22 0.91 16.42 14.19
C PHE A 22 0.76 14.92 14.39
N GLN A 23 0.07 14.49 15.44
CA GLN A 23 -0.18 13.08 15.71
C GLN A 23 -1.02 12.41 14.63
N GLY A 24 -2.03 13.10 14.10
CA GLY A 24 -2.87 12.60 13.02
C GLY A 24 -2.08 12.29 11.75
N ASP A 25 -1.18 13.17 11.36
CA ASP A 25 -0.31 12.97 10.20
C ASP A 25 0.72 11.86 10.43
N LEU A 26 1.28 11.79 11.64
CA LEU A 26 2.21 10.72 12.03
C LEU A 26 1.53 9.34 12.01
N VAL A 27 0.30 9.25 12.53
CA VAL A 27 -0.49 8.02 12.49
C VAL A 27 -0.78 7.60 11.05
N ARG A 28 -1.22 8.52 10.19
CA ARG A 28 -1.46 8.24 8.77
C ARG A 28 -0.21 7.74 8.07
N PHE A 29 0.94 8.34 8.36
CA PHE A 29 2.23 7.97 7.82
C PHE A 29 2.63 6.53 8.22
N TRP A 30 2.56 6.22 9.51
CA TRP A 30 2.87 4.87 10.00
C TRP A 30 1.87 3.83 9.50
N TYR A 31 0.59 4.17 9.42
CA TYR A 31 -0.42 3.28 8.85
C TYR A 31 -0.16 2.99 7.38
N ALA A 32 0.14 4.02 6.59
CA ALA A 32 0.48 3.84 5.18
C ALA A 32 1.71 2.94 5.02
N ALA A 33 2.77 3.19 5.77
CA ALA A 33 3.98 2.36 5.76
C ALA A 33 3.67 0.90 6.12
N LEU A 34 2.92 0.68 7.20
CA LEU A 34 2.56 -0.66 7.67
C LEU A 34 1.76 -1.42 6.61
N TYR A 35 0.71 -0.81 6.04
CA TYR A 35 -0.09 -1.46 5.00
C TYR A 35 0.70 -1.75 3.73
N LEU A 36 1.49 -0.80 3.27
CA LEU A 36 2.26 -0.94 2.04
C LEU A 36 3.35 -2.02 2.17
N PHE A 37 4.06 -2.06 3.28
CA PHE A 37 5.11 -3.06 3.47
C PHE A 37 4.55 -4.44 3.85
N ALA A 38 3.47 -4.48 4.66
CA ALA A 38 2.85 -5.74 5.05
C ALA A 38 2.15 -6.45 3.88
N SER A 39 1.65 -5.72 2.87
CA SER A 39 0.92 -6.33 1.76
C SER A 39 1.79 -7.23 0.89
N ALA A 40 3.04 -6.84 0.60
CA ALA A 40 3.98 -7.68 -0.12
C ALA A 40 4.33 -8.95 0.69
N TYR A 41 4.56 -8.79 1.99
CA TYR A 41 4.79 -9.91 2.90
C TYR A 41 3.59 -10.86 2.99
N ALA A 42 2.37 -10.31 3.13
CA ALA A 42 1.14 -11.10 3.16
C ALA A 42 0.92 -11.90 1.86
N LEU A 43 1.32 -11.34 0.72
CA LEU A 43 1.24 -12.06 -0.55
C LEU A 43 2.21 -13.24 -0.59
N ILE A 44 3.44 -13.10 -0.08
CA ILE A 44 4.45 -14.17 -0.01
C ILE A 44 3.94 -15.34 0.84
N HIS A 45 3.36 -15.04 1.99
CA HIS A 45 2.89 -16.04 2.96
C HIS A 45 1.46 -16.52 2.71
N GLU A 46 0.89 -16.20 1.55
CA GLU A 46 -0.51 -16.53 1.22
C GLU A 46 -1.52 -16.06 2.28
N GLY A 47 -1.14 -15.02 3.06
CA GLY A 47 -1.93 -14.47 4.16
C GLY A 47 -3.17 -13.68 3.73
N HIS A 48 -3.45 -13.60 2.44
CA HIS A 48 -4.71 -13.03 1.96
C HIS A 48 -5.84 -14.01 2.23
N VAL A 49 -6.93 -13.49 2.80
CA VAL A 49 -8.17 -14.25 2.97
C VAL A 49 -8.66 -14.69 1.60
N ARG A 50 -8.31 -15.92 1.23
CA ARG A 50 -8.88 -16.58 0.05
C ARG A 50 -10.23 -17.14 0.46
N VAL A 51 -11.15 -17.21 -0.48
CA VAL A 51 -12.40 -17.97 -0.29
C VAL A 51 -12.02 -19.45 -0.35
N ASP A 52 -11.44 -19.94 0.74
CA ASP A 52 -10.85 -21.30 0.83
C ASP A 52 -11.87 -22.40 0.53
N VAL A 53 -13.14 -22.14 0.77
CA VAL A 53 -14.22 -23.09 0.51
C VAL A 53 -14.27 -23.55 -0.95
N LEU A 54 -14.08 -22.62 -1.90
CA LEU A 54 -14.03 -22.96 -3.33
C LEU A 54 -12.64 -23.38 -3.78
N TYR A 55 -11.61 -22.71 -3.28
CA TYR A 55 -10.24 -22.95 -3.69
C TYR A 55 -9.67 -24.29 -3.16
N SER A 56 -10.06 -24.70 -1.95
CA SER A 56 -9.63 -25.98 -1.37
C SER A 56 -10.13 -27.19 -2.14
N SER A 57 -11.30 -27.08 -2.76
CA SER A 57 -11.87 -28.18 -3.58
C SER A 57 -11.28 -28.27 -5.00
N PHE A 58 -10.41 -27.32 -5.40
CA PHE A 58 -9.78 -27.36 -6.72
C PHE A 58 -8.58 -28.30 -6.74
N SER A 59 -8.40 -29.03 -7.86
CA SER A 59 -7.18 -29.78 -8.12
C SER A 59 -5.99 -28.82 -8.24
N GLU A 60 -4.77 -29.29 -7.95
CA GLU A 60 -3.53 -28.48 -7.98
C GLU A 60 -3.35 -27.74 -9.33
N ARG A 61 -3.74 -28.37 -10.42
CA ARG A 61 -3.69 -27.76 -11.75
C ARG A 61 -4.69 -26.60 -11.91
N LYS A 62 -5.90 -26.74 -11.35
CA LYS A 62 -6.89 -25.66 -11.35
C LYS A 62 -6.45 -24.49 -10.46
N LYS A 63 -5.84 -24.79 -9.32
CA LYS A 63 -5.24 -23.78 -8.43
C LYS A 63 -4.14 -22.99 -9.14
N ALA A 64 -3.23 -23.68 -9.85
CA ALA A 64 -2.18 -23.04 -10.62
C ALA A 64 -2.73 -22.14 -11.73
N TRP A 65 -3.76 -22.58 -12.46
CA TRP A 65 -4.43 -21.75 -13.47
C TRP A 65 -5.13 -20.54 -12.89
N THR A 66 -5.83 -20.69 -11.77
CA THR A 66 -6.49 -19.55 -11.07
C THR A 66 -5.47 -18.53 -10.60
N ASN A 67 -4.36 -18.97 -10.04
CA ASN A 67 -3.28 -18.11 -9.59
C ASN A 67 -2.59 -17.38 -10.77
N LEU A 68 -2.37 -18.07 -11.87
CA LEU A 68 -1.78 -17.50 -13.07
C LEU A 68 -2.69 -16.44 -13.70
N LEU A 69 -3.98 -16.74 -13.85
CA LEU A 69 -4.95 -15.78 -14.37
C LEU A 69 -5.11 -14.57 -13.43
N GLY A 70 -5.23 -14.80 -12.13
CA GLY A 70 -5.36 -13.72 -11.15
C GLY A 70 -4.14 -12.79 -11.11
N SER A 71 -2.93 -13.35 -11.09
CA SER A 71 -1.71 -12.55 -11.09
C SER A 71 -1.50 -11.82 -12.42
N SER A 72 -1.75 -12.46 -13.55
CA SER A 72 -1.55 -11.88 -14.88
C SER A 72 -2.61 -10.86 -15.26
N LEU A 73 -3.89 -11.13 -14.99
CA LEU A 73 -4.99 -10.29 -15.45
C LEU A 73 -5.33 -9.15 -14.49
N LEU A 74 -5.16 -9.37 -13.19
CA LEU A 74 -5.50 -8.38 -12.16
C LEU A 74 -4.25 -7.79 -11.49
N GLY A 75 -3.30 -8.62 -11.06
CA GLY A 75 -2.16 -8.17 -10.27
C GLY A 75 -1.19 -7.31 -11.08
N VAL A 76 -0.63 -7.86 -12.15
CA VAL A 76 0.37 -7.16 -12.98
C VAL A 76 -0.19 -5.88 -13.62
N PRO A 77 -1.36 -5.88 -14.28
CA PRO A 77 -1.87 -4.65 -14.90
C PRO A 77 -2.18 -3.56 -13.88
N LEU A 78 -2.73 -3.90 -12.71
CA LEU A 78 -3.04 -2.94 -11.67
C LEU A 78 -1.77 -2.22 -11.18
N VAL A 79 -0.71 -2.97 -10.91
CA VAL A 79 0.56 -2.39 -10.46
C VAL A 79 1.23 -1.59 -11.56
N LEU A 80 1.17 -2.05 -12.82
CA LEU A 80 1.67 -1.28 -13.97
C LEU A 80 0.92 0.03 -14.17
N ILE A 81 -0.40 0.03 -14.00
CA ILE A 81 -1.20 1.26 -14.06
C ILE A 81 -0.77 2.23 -12.96
N VAL A 82 -0.58 1.76 -11.73
CA VAL A 82 -0.11 2.59 -10.61
C VAL A 82 1.25 3.18 -10.90
N LEU A 83 2.20 2.39 -11.43
CA LEU A 83 3.52 2.87 -11.80
C LEU A 83 3.48 3.83 -12.98
N PHE A 84 2.74 3.48 -14.04
CA PHE A 84 2.64 4.31 -15.24
C PHE A 84 2.00 5.67 -14.94
N LEU A 85 0.83 5.67 -14.29
CA LEU A 85 0.14 6.92 -13.92
C LEU A 85 0.90 7.67 -12.81
N GLY A 86 1.55 6.95 -11.91
CA GLY A 86 2.33 7.55 -10.82
C GLY A 86 3.61 8.22 -11.29
N LEU A 87 4.24 7.72 -12.34
CA LEU A 87 5.51 8.24 -12.86
C LEU A 87 5.34 9.11 -14.13
N ASN A 88 4.20 9.03 -14.80
CA ASN A 88 3.97 9.70 -16.08
C ASN A 88 3.56 11.16 -15.88
N GLY A 89 4.51 12.06 -16.07
CA GLY A 89 4.31 13.50 -16.04
C GLY A 89 4.86 14.20 -14.80
N LYS A 90 5.07 15.51 -14.90
CA LYS A 90 5.66 16.31 -13.83
C LYS A 90 4.74 16.51 -12.62
N ALA A 91 3.43 16.38 -12.81
CA ALA A 91 2.41 16.54 -11.77
C ALA A 91 1.78 15.21 -11.31
N SER A 92 2.43 14.07 -11.61
CA SER A 92 1.92 12.77 -11.20
C SER A 92 2.12 12.51 -9.71
N ILE A 93 1.35 11.56 -9.17
CA ILE A 93 1.29 11.29 -7.72
C ILE A 93 2.65 10.90 -7.11
N ILE A 94 3.50 10.21 -7.88
CA ILE A 94 4.84 9.78 -7.40
C ILE A 94 5.90 10.77 -7.88
N ASN A 95 5.89 11.12 -9.15
CA ASN A 95 6.94 11.94 -9.75
C ASN A 95 6.91 13.40 -9.27
N GLY A 96 5.72 13.99 -9.11
CA GLY A 96 5.57 15.35 -8.63
C GLY A 96 6.26 15.55 -7.27
N PRO A 97 5.84 14.88 -6.20
CA PRO A 97 6.43 15.06 -4.87
C PRO A 97 7.90 14.64 -4.78
N VAL A 98 8.32 13.59 -5.50
CA VAL A 98 9.68 13.06 -5.39
C VAL A 98 10.68 13.89 -6.19
N VAL A 99 10.36 14.24 -7.44
CA VAL A 99 11.29 14.95 -8.33
C VAL A 99 11.30 16.46 -8.06
N ALA A 100 10.14 17.03 -7.74
CA ALA A 100 10.04 18.45 -7.40
C ALA A 100 10.46 18.76 -5.97
N PHE A 101 10.74 17.74 -5.13
CA PHE A 101 10.95 17.89 -3.69
C PHE A 101 9.86 18.78 -3.07
N GLU A 102 8.61 18.49 -3.43
CA GLU A 102 7.48 19.24 -2.91
C GLU A 102 7.31 18.98 -1.42
N VAL A 103 7.94 19.84 -0.64
CA VAL A 103 7.77 19.92 0.80
C VAL A 103 6.49 20.72 1.05
N THR A 104 5.34 20.16 0.69
CA THR A 104 4.04 20.77 0.96
C THR A 104 3.46 20.23 2.25
N GLN A 105 3.00 21.15 3.12
CA GLN A 105 2.28 20.77 4.33
C GLN A 105 0.94 20.14 3.97
N GLN A 106 0.65 18.99 4.54
CA GLN A 106 -0.69 18.41 4.51
C GLN A 106 -1.61 19.14 5.50
N GLY A 107 -2.00 20.37 5.17
CA GLY A 107 -2.80 21.24 6.04
C GLY A 107 -1.98 22.36 6.68
N SER A 108 -2.64 23.35 7.28
CA SER A 108 -2.01 24.57 7.80
C SER A 108 -1.02 24.38 8.96
N LYS A 109 -0.91 23.16 9.50
CA LYS A 109 -0.01 22.77 10.60
C LYS A 109 0.49 21.32 10.48
N GLY A 110 0.46 20.72 9.28
CA GLY A 110 0.82 19.33 9.03
C GLY A 110 2.31 19.11 8.81
N LEU A 111 2.70 17.83 8.79
CA LEU A 111 4.07 17.41 8.53
C LEU A 111 4.41 17.47 7.03
N TYR A 112 5.66 17.80 6.72
CA TYR A 112 6.21 17.82 5.37
C TYR A 112 6.64 16.41 4.91
N LEU A 113 5.67 15.47 4.83
CA LEU A 113 5.95 14.06 4.59
C LEU A 113 5.42 13.54 3.24
N LEU A 114 4.89 14.43 2.38
CA LEU A 114 4.27 14.02 1.12
C LEU A 114 5.22 13.25 0.21
N TYR A 115 6.45 13.74 0.06
CA TYR A 115 7.47 13.08 -0.76
C TYR A 115 7.84 11.67 -0.24
N LEU A 116 7.85 11.49 1.07
CA LEU A 116 8.18 10.20 1.68
C LEU A 116 7.04 9.17 1.49
N MET A 117 5.79 9.62 1.57
CA MET A 117 4.63 8.78 1.26
C MET A 117 4.61 8.36 -0.22
N ALA A 118 5.00 9.27 -1.13
CA ALA A 118 5.13 8.96 -2.54
C ALA A 118 6.24 7.94 -2.82
N VAL A 119 7.37 8.03 -2.12
CA VAL A 119 8.46 7.02 -2.18
C VAL A 119 7.96 5.67 -1.67
N TYR A 120 7.21 5.62 -0.57
CA TYR A 120 6.63 4.37 -0.08
C TYR A 120 5.70 3.71 -1.10
N LEU A 121 4.88 4.51 -1.78
CA LEU A 121 4.01 4.00 -2.85
C LEU A 121 4.82 3.43 -4.02
N ALA A 122 5.91 4.08 -4.41
CA ALA A 122 6.81 3.58 -5.45
C ALA A 122 7.48 2.27 -5.06
N VAL A 123 8.03 2.19 -3.84
CA VAL A 123 8.65 0.97 -3.31
C VAL A 123 7.64 -0.17 -3.23
N PHE A 124 6.43 0.12 -2.73
CA PHE A 124 5.34 -0.85 -2.72
C PHE A 124 5.01 -1.37 -4.12
N ALA A 125 4.83 -0.50 -5.08
CA ALA A 125 4.49 -0.90 -6.45
C ALA A 125 5.57 -1.79 -7.07
N VAL A 126 6.86 -1.47 -6.86
CA VAL A 126 7.98 -2.28 -7.34
C VAL A 126 8.01 -3.65 -6.66
N THR A 127 7.88 -3.70 -5.33
CA THR A 127 7.88 -4.98 -4.57
C THR A 127 6.70 -5.86 -4.96
N MET A 128 5.51 -5.29 -5.15
CA MET A 128 4.34 -6.04 -5.61
C MET A 128 4.50 -6.55 -7.04
N LEU A 129 5.10 -5.77 -7.92
CA LEU A 129 5.36 -6.21 -9.30
C LEU A 129 6.31 -7.41 -9.32
N LEU A 130 7.40 -7.36 -8.56
CA LEU A 130 8.32 -8.49 -8.41
C LEU A 130 7.61 -9.72 -7.87
N GLN A 131 6.73 -9.55 -6.89
CA GLN A 131 6.00 -10.65 -6.29
C GLN A 131 4.99 -11.27 -7.25
N PHE A 132 4.21 -10.48 -8.00
CA PHE A 132 3.30 -11.00 -9.02
C PHE A 132 4.05 -11.71 -10.14
N THR A 133 5.22 -11.21 -10.54
CA THR A 133 6.07 -11.88 -11.53
C THR A 133 6.57 -13.23 -11.01
N SER A 134 6.99 -13.31 -9.77
CA SER A 134 7.39 -14.56 -9.12
C SER A 134 6.23 -15.56 -9.06
N TYR A 135 5.04 -15.13 -8.70
CA TYR A 135 3.82 -15.95 -8.70
C TYR A 135 3.47 -16.48 -10.10
N PHE A 136 3.57 -15.61 -11.09
CA PHE A 136 3.34 -15.99 -12.49
C PHE A 136 4.32 -17.07 -12.95
N MET A 137 5.62 -16.89 -12.67
CA MET A 137 6.64 -17.89 -13.02
C MET A 137 6.43 -19.22 -12.29
N GLY A 138 6.16 -19.18 -10.99
CA GLY A 138 5.89 -20.36 -10.18
C GLY A 138 4.66 -21.14 -10.64
N SER A 139 3.58 -20.43 -10.98
CA SER A 139 2.36 -21.06 -11.50
C SER A 139 2.55 -21.64 -12.89
N SER A 140 3.29 -20.97 -13.76
CA SER A 140 3.63 -21.44 -15.10
C SER A 140 4.47 -22.72 -15.02
N TYR A 141 5.47 -22.74 -14.13
CA TYR A 141 6.30 -23.93 -13.91
C TYR A 141 5.48 -25.13 -13.43
N LYS A 142 4.55 -24.95 -12.49
CA LYS A 142 3.65 -26.00 -12.01
C LYS A 142 2.72 -26.53 -13.12
N ILE A 143 2.27 -25.67 -14.04
CA ILE A 143 1.43 -26.10 -15.17
C ILE A 143 2.23 -26.92 -16.19
N LEU A 144 3.47 -26.51 -16.46
CA LEU A 144 4.34 -27.18 -17.44
C LEU A 144 4.87 -28.54 -16.92
N ASN A 145 5.29 -28.59 -15.66
CA ASN A 145 5.89 -29.80 -15.08
C ASN A 145 4.89 -30.68 -14.34
N GLY A 146 3.66 -30.23 -14.11
CA GLY A 146 2.59 -31.02 -13.49
C GLY A 146 1.99 -32.12 -14.37
N LYS A 147 2.75 -32.61 -15.37
CA LYS A 147 2.37 -33.76 -16.20
C LYS A 147 2.79 -35.11 -15.60
N GLU A 148 3.50 -35.09 -14.49
CA GLU A 148 3.97 -36.33 -13.85
C GLU A 148 3.38 -36.41 -12.42
N ASN A 149 2.10 -36.83 -12.32
CA ASN A 149 1.54 -37.71 -11.27
C ASN A 149 0.02 -37.75 -11.42
#